data_b607a98d960b9d341842b8d8313b94f1
#
_entry.id   b607a98d960b9d341842b8d8313b94f1
#
_cell.length_a   1.000
_cell.length_b   1.000
_cell.length_c   1.000
_cell.angle_alpha   90.00
_cell.angle_beta   90.00
_cell.angle_gamma   90.00
#
_symmetry.space_group_name_H-M   'P 1'
#
loop_
_entity.id
_entity.type
_entity.pdbx_description
1 polymer ?
#
loop_
_entity_poly.entity_id
_entity_poly.type
_entity_poly.pdbx_seq_one_letter_code
_entity_poly.pdbx_strand_id
1 'polypeptide(L)'
;MPSVRAKLQTLFDVGLGYVHLGQPATTLSGGEAQRVKLATELSKRATGRTIYVLDEPTTGLHMADVEKLLQVLHRLVETGNTVVVIEHNLDVVKTADWIVDLGPEGGERGGYVIAEGTPEEVAAVSASATGEYLARVLRGEPVVPLSEVTFAESAGRVAHPAAKARVEISPA
;
A
#
# COMPACT_ATOMS: atom_id res chain seq x y z
N MET A 1 -10.88 10.23 31.02
CA MET A 1 -11.69 10.62 29.86
C MET A 1 -11.59 9.49 28.79
N PRO A 2 -12.45 8.47 28.84
CA PRO A 2 -12.36 7.31 27.92
C PRO A 2 -12.49 7.68 26.44
N SER A 3 -13.36 8.63 26.10
CA SER A 3 -13.65 9.00 24.71
C SER A 3 -12.46 9.68 23.99
N VAL A 4 -11.69 10.51 24.69
CA VAL A 4 -10.50 11.17 24.10
C VAL A 4 -9.41 10.15 23.84
N ARG A 5 -9.16 9.27 24.83
CA ARG A 5 -8.18 8.19 24.70
C ARG A 5 -8.50 7.28 23.50
N ALA A 6 -9.77 6.89 23.33
CA ALA A 6 -10.17 6.04 22.20
C ALA A 6 -9.90 6.71 20.85
N LYS A 7 -10.22 8.00 20.70
CA LYS A 7 -9.94 8.75 19.46
C LYS A 7 -8.44 8.88 19.17
N LEU A 8 -7.63 9.15 20.19
CA LEU A 8 -6.18 9.22 20.05
C LEU A 8 -5.59 7.84 19.70
N GLN A 9 -6.12 6.77 20.30
CA GLN A 9 -5.71 5.41 19.95
C GLN A 9 -6.02 5.10 18.48
N THR A 10 -7.20 5.49 17.98
CA THR A 10 -7.54 5.29 16.56
C THR A 10 -6.58 6.03 15.63
N LEU A 11 -6.17 7.28 15.97
CA LEU A 11 -5.15 8.00 15.20
C LEU A 11 -3.79 7.28 15.22
N PHE A 12 -3.40 6.73 16.37
CA PHE A 12 -2.19 5.93 16.49
C PHE A 12 -2.26 4.66 15.65
N ASP A 13 -3.41 3.96 15.67
CA ASP A 13 -3.63 2.70 14.95
C ASP A 13 -3.59 2.89 13.42
N VAL A 14 -3.91 4.07 12.91
CA VAL A 14 -3.76 4.40 11.48
C VAL A 14 -2.37 4.96 11.11
N GLY A 15 -1.38 4.83 11.99
CA GLY A 15 -0.01 5.26 11.74
C GLY A 15 0.21 6.77 11.86
N LEU A 16 -0.64 7.49 12.60
CA LEU A 16 -0.51 8.95 12.82
C LEU A 16 0.02 9.29 14.22
N GLY A 17 0.75 8.38 14.86
CA GLY A 17 1.27 8.58 16.22
C GLY A 17 2.30 9.71 16.36
N TYR A 18 2.89 10.16 15.26
CA TYR A 18 3.86 11.26 15.21
C TYR A 18 3.23 12.63 14.98
N VAL A 19 1.95 12.70 14.60
CA VAL A 19 1.26 13.96 14.30
C VAL A 19 0.97 14.73 15.58
N HIS A 20 1.23 16.03 15.57
CA HIS A 20 1.00 16.90 16.72
C HIS A 20 -0.46 17.39 16.77
N LEU A 21 -1.06 17.36 17.95
CA LEU A 21 -2.39 17.94 18.14
C LEU A 21 -2.33 19.46 17.91
N GLY A 22 -3.27 19.96 17.10
CA GLY A 22 -3.30 21.38 16.71
C GLY A 22 -2.49 21.71 15.46
N GLN A 23 -1.86 20.72 14.81
CA GLN A 23 -1.19 20.91 13.54
C GLN A 23 -2.21 21.35 12.47
N PRO A 24 -1.92 22.39 11.66
CA PRO A 24 -2.80 22.81 10.58
C PRO A 24 -2.98 21.70 9.53
N ALA A 25 -4.22 21.47 9.08
CA ALA A 25 -4.52 20.43 8.08
C ALA A 25 -3.76 20.62 6.76
N THR A 26 -3.38 21.84 6.44
CA THR A 26 -2.60 22.20 5.25
C THR A 26 -1.15 21.70 5.29
N THR A 27 -0.66 21.28 6.45
CA THR A 27 0.69 20.74 6.62
C THR A 27 0.71 19.20 6.51
N LEU A 28 -0.45 18.57 6.41
CA LEU A 28 -0.57 17.13 6.24
C LEU A 28 -0.34 16.75 4.78
N SER A 29 0.38 15.66 4.54
CA SER A 29 0.43 15.01 3.23
C SER A 29 -0.93 14.44 2.84
N GLY A 30 -1.12 14.12 1.55
CA GLY A 30 -2.36 13.50 1.07
C GLY A 30 -2.71 12.20 1.83
N GLY A 31 -1.74 11.33 2.03
CA GLY A 31 -1.92 10.09 2.80
C GLY A 31 -2.24 10.32 4.27
N GLU A 32 -1.61 11.32 4.93
CA GLU A 32 -1.93 11.68 6.31
C GLU A 32 -3.36 12.22 6.44
N ALA A 33 -3.77 13.11 5.53
CA ALA A 33 -5.13 13.66 5.51
C ALA A 33 -6.18 12.55 5.31
N GLN A 34 -5.89 11.57 4.45
CA GLN A 34 -6.74 10.42 4.22
C GLN A 34 -6.86 9.54 5.48
N ARG A 35 -5.74 9.27 6.17
CA ARG A 35 -5.74 8.50 7.41
C ARG A 35 -6.45 9.21 8.56
N VAL A 36 -6.41 10.57 8.63
CA VAL A 36 -7.22 11.35 9.58
C VAL A 36 -8.72 11.15 9.31
N LYS A 37 -9.14 11.17 8.05
CA LYS A 37 -10.53 10.87 7.67
C LYS A 37 -10.90 9.44 8.05
N LEU A 38 -10.05 8.47 7.75
CA LEU A 38 -10.25 7.06 8.12
C LEU A 38 -10.40 6.90 9.64
N ALA A 39 -9.53 7.51 10.45
CA ALA A 39 -9.64 7.49 11.91
C ALA A 39 -10.96 8.11 12.41
N THR A 40 -11.45 9.13 11.72
CA THR A 40 -12.73 9.76 12.04
C THR A 40 -13.90 8.80 11.76
N GLU A 41 -13.86 8.09 10.62
CA GLU A 41 -14.89 7.10 10.28
C GLU A 41 -14.87 5.91 11.25
N LEU A 42 -13.70 5.40 11.59
CA LEU A 42 -13.52 4.32 12.57
C LEU A 42 -14.04 4.67 13.98
N SER A 43 -14.06 5.97 14.31
CA SER A 43 -14.59 6.45 15.59
C SER A 43 -16.13 6.47 15.62
N LYS A 44 -16.79 6.28 14.47
CA LYS A 44 -18.25 6.18 14.36
C LYS A 44 -18.69 4.74 14.60
N ARG A 45 -19.98 4.59 14.92
CA ARG A 45 -20.59 3.26 15.04
C ARG A 45 -20.62 2.59 13.66
N ALA A 46 -20.00 1.43 13.53
CA ALA A 46 -20.05 0.64 12.30
C ALA A 46 -21.48 0.23 11.95
N THR A 47 -21.87 0.43 10.70
CA THR A 47 -23.19 0.03 10.17
C THR A 47 -23.12 -1.29 9.39
N GLY A 48 -21.93 -1.74 9.01
CA GLY A 48 -21.69 -2.92 8.18
C GLY A 48 -22.21 -2.78 6.75
N ARG A 49 -22.39 -1.55 6.24
CA ARG A 49 -22.94 -1.27 4.90
C ARG A 49 -22.20 -0.11 4.22
N THR A 50 -20.92 0.09 4.55
CA THR A 50 -20.14 1.19 4.01
C THR A 50 -19.10 0.64 3.04
N ILE A 51 -18.89 1.34 1.92
CA ILE A 51 -17.75 1.12 1.02
C ILE A 51 -16.72 2.21 1.31
N TYR A 52 -15.53 1.79 1.65
CA TYR A 52 -14.36 2.67 1.82
C TYR A 52 -13.49 2.55 0.58
N VAL A 53 -13.17 3.66 -0.07
CA VAL A 53 -12.22 3.71 -1.18
C VAL A 53 -11.00 4.48 -0.72
N LEU A 54 -9.86 3.83 -0.72
CA LEU A 54 -8.59 4.36 -0.25
C LEU A 54 -7.58 4.36 -1.42
N ASP A 55 -6.95 5.49 -1.64
CA ASP A 55 -5.96 5.69 -2.69
C ASP A 55 -4.58 5.85 -2.06
N GLU A 56 -3.70 4.87 -2.30
CA GLU A 56 -2.34 4.77 -1.75
C GLU A 56 -2.25 5.09 -0.23
N PRO A 57 -3.05 4.43 0.63
CA PRO A 57 -3.10 4.78 2.05
C PRO A 57 -1.80 4.50 2.80
N THR A 58 -0.88 3.72 2.21
CA THR A 58 0.43 3.41 2.81
C THR A 58 1.51 4.44 2.47
N THR A 59 1.23 5.42 1.61
CA THR A 59 2.21 6.44 1.23
C THR A 59 2.76 7.17 2.45
N GLY A 60 4.09 7.17 2.57
CA GLY A 60 4.82 7.80 3.67
C GLY A 60 4.75 7.04 5.01
N LEU A 61 4.25 5.81 5.04
CA LEU A 61 4.29 4.96 6.22
C LEU A 61 5.57 4.13 6.31
N HIS A 62 6.06 3.97 7.52
CA HIS A 62 7.05 2.94 7.83
C HIS A 62 6.38 1.55 7.87
N MET A 63 7.12 0.49 7.57
CA MET A 63 6.60 -0.89 7.53
C MET A 63 5.78 -1.28 8.77
N ALA A 64 6.24 -0.92 9.96
CA ALA A 64 5.51 -1.19 11.21
C ALA A 64 4.15 -0.47 11.31
N ASP A 65 3.98 0.64 10.61
CA ASP A 65 2.71 1.38 10.59
C ASP A 65 1.79 0.86 9.48
N VAL A 66 2.35 0.31 8.39
CA VAL A 66 1.58 -0.43 7.38
C VAL A 66 0.85 -1.61 8.02
N GLU A 67 1.53 -2.39 8.87
CA GLU A 67 0.91 -3.51 9.57
C GLU A 67 -0.28 -3.06 10.46
N LYS A 68 -0.12 -1.96 11.20
CA LYS A 68 -1.22 -1.40 12.01
C LYS A 68 -2.39 -0.96 11.14
N LEU A 69 -2.10 -0.28 10.01
CA LEU A 69 -3.14 0.11 9.07
C LEU A 69 -3.89 -1.10 8.53
N LEU A 70 -3.20 -2.16 8.13
CA LEU A 70 -3.83 -3.40 7.67
C LEU A 70 -4.76 -4.01 8.73
N GLN A 71 -4.35 -4.07 9.99
CA GLN A 71 -5.20 -4.55 11.09
C GLN A 71 -6.47 -3.71 11.23
N VAL A 72 -6.38 -2.41 10.98
CA VAL A 72 -7.54 -1.51 10.99
C VAL A 72 -8.47 -1.80 9.82
N LEU A 73 -7.93 -1.98 8.60
CA LEU A 73 -8.72 -2.29 7.41
C LEU A 73 -9.42 -3.65 7.53
N HIS A 74 -8.73 -4.67 8.02
CA HIS A 74 -9.33 -5.98 8.30
C HIS A 74 -10.50 -5.88 9.29
N ARG A 75 -10.35 -5.13 10.37
CA ARG A 75 -11.47 -4.90 11.32
C ARG A 75 -12.69 -4.24 10.66
N LEU A 76 -12.48 -3.34 9.68
CA LEU A 76 -13.59 -2.76 8.91
C LEU A 76 -14.33 -3.83 8.10
N VAL A 77 -13.57 -4.70 7.43
CA VAL A 77 -14.15 -5.82 6.64
C VAL A 77 -14.90 -6.78 7.55
N GLU A 78 -14.32 -7.19 8.67
CA GLU A 78 -14.94 -8.09 9.66
C GLU A 78 -16.26 -7.54 10.22
N THR A 79 -16.43 -6.22 10.27
CA THR A 79 -17.69 -5.58 10.67
C THR A 79 -18.71 -5.45 9.55
N GLY A 80 -18.48 -6.10 8.39
CA GLY A 80 -19.40 -6.21 7.26
C GLY A 80 -19.29 -5.09 6.23
N ASN A 81 -18.23 -4.25 6.30
CA ASN A 81 -17.99 -3.22 5.30
C ASN A 81 -17.17 -3.77 4.13
N THR A 82 -17.16 -3.05 3.02
CA THR A 82 -16.30 -3.29 1.87
C THR A 82 -15.18 -2.27 1.86
N VAL A 83 -13.93 -2.71 1.69
CA VAL A 83 -12.77 -1.83 1.57
C VAL A 83 -12.12 -2.05 0.21
N VAL A 84 -12.06 -1.01 -0.59
CA VAL A 84 -11.35 -0.99 -1.88
C VAL A 84 -10.10 -0.15 -1.71
N VAL A 85 -8.95 -0.74 -1.99
CA VAL A 85 -7.65 -0.10 -1.82
C VAL A 85 -6.94 -0.04 -3.17
N ILE A 86 -6.53 1.13 -3.60
CA ILE A 86 -5.65 1.31 -4.75
C ILE A 86 -4.23 1.34 -4.20
N GLU A 87 -3.43 0.33 -4.50
CA GLU A 87 -2.10 0.16 -3.92
C GLU A 87 -1.13 -0.55 -4.87
N HIS A 88 0.14 -0.27 -4.66
CA HIS A 88 1.26 -0.95 -5.31
C HIS A 88 2.21 -1.62 -4.29
N ASN A 89 1.95 -1.44 -3.01
CA ASN A 89 2.70 -2.09 -1.92
C ASN A 89 2.29 -3.56 -1.83
N LEU A 90 3.21 -4.46 -2.16
CA LEU A 90 2.95 -5.90 -2.20
C LEU A 90 2.61 -6.51 -0.83
N ASP A 91 3.04 -5.88 0.28
CA ASP A 91 2.65 -6.32 1.62
C ASP A 91 1.17 -6.06 1.90
N VAL A 92 0.58 -5.05 1.26
CA VAL A 92 -0.86 -4.80 1.27
C VAL A 92 -1.56 -5.73 0.29
N VAL A 93 -1.09 -5.78 -0.96
CA VAL A 93 -1.71 -6.56 -2.05
C VAL A 93 -1.85 -8.04 -1.68
N LYS A 94 -0.82 -8.64 -1.07
CA LYS A 94 -0.87 -10.06 -0.63
C LYS A 94 -1.90 -10.37 0.45
N THR A 95 -2.45 -9.35 1.14
CA THR A 95 -3.44 -9.52 2.20
C THR A 95 -4.88 -9.28 1.74
N ALA A 96 -5.07 -8.95 0.46
CA ALA A 96 -6.39 -8.72 -0.10
C ALA A 96 -7.17 -10.03 -0.25
N ASP A 97 -8.50 -9.96 -0.09
CA ASP A 97 -9.39 -11.08 -0.40
C ASP A 97 -9.56 -11.25 -1.92
N TRP A 98 -9.50 -10.13 -2.66
CA TRP A 98 -9.65 -10.06 -4.10
C TRP A 98 -8.81 -8.95 -4.69
N ILE A 99 -8.14 -9.22 -5.80
CA ILE A 99 -7.31 -8.29 -6.54
C ILE A 99 -7.92 -8.06 -7.92
N VAL A 100 -7.88 -6.83 -8.40
CA VAL A 100 -8.12 -6.45 -9.80
C VAL A 100 -6.87 -5.77 -10.30
N ASP A 101 -6.09 -6.47 -11.13
CA ASP A 101 -4.85 -5.96 -11.70
C ASP A 101 -5.11 -5.27 -13.04
N LEU A 102 -4.71 -4.02 -13.13
CA LEU A 102 -4.92 -3.17 -14.30
C LEU A 102 -3.59 -2.89 -15.01
N GLY A 103 -3.58 -3.07 -16.33
CA GLY A 103 -2.38 -2.83 -17.11
C GLY A 103 -2.62 -2.96 -18.63
N PRO A 104 -1.54 -3.25 -19.42
CA PRO A 104 -0.12 -3.28 -19.03
C PRO A 104 0.48 -1.87 -18.86
N GLU A 105 -0.11 -0.85 -19.47
CA GLU A 105 0.34 0.54 -19.42
C GLU A 105 -0.72 1.43 -18.75
N GLY A 106 -0.38 2.68 -18.49
CA GLY A 106 -1.31 3.71 -18.03
C GLY A 106 -1.87 4.57 -19.17
N GLY A 107 -2.85 5.43 -18.87
CA GLY A 107 -3.44 6.38 -19.81
C GLY A 107 -4.27 5.73 -20.91
N GLU A 108 -4.26 6.32 -22.12
CA GLU A 108 -5.14 5.91 -23.24
C GLU A 108 -4.87 4.47 -23.77
N ARG A 109 -3.69 3.91 -23.48
CA ARG A 109 -3.27 2.57 -23.92
C ARG A 109 -3.25 1.50 -22.83
N GLY A 110 -3.75 1.84 -21.64
CA GLY A 110 -3.75 0.97 -20.48
C GLY A 110 -5.10 0.90 -19.79
N GLY A 111 -5.10 0.39 -18.56
CA GLY A 111 -6.31 0.32 -17.74
C GLY A 111 -7.22 -0.86 -18.07
N TYR A 112 -6.73 -1.84 -18.81
CA TYR A 112 -7.44 -3.10 -19.02
C TYR A 112 -7.26 -4.01 -17.81
N VAL A 113 -8.28 -4.81 -17.48
CA VAL A 113 -8.14 -5.87 -16.48
C VAL A 113 -7.25 -6.97 -17.06
N ILE A 114 -6.06 -7.14 -16.48
CA ILE A 114 -5.09 -8.17 -16.89
C ILE A 114 -5.32 -9.47 -16.11
N ALA A 115 -5.62 -9.33 -14.81
CA ALA A 115 -5.94 -10.43 -13.94
C ALA A 115 -6.93 -9.98 -12.86
N GLU A 116 -7.74 -10.90 -12.39
CA GLU A 116 -8.58 -10.73 -11.22
C GLU A 116 -8.70 -12.03 -10.44
N GLY A 117 -8.81 -11.98 -9.13
CA GLY A 117 -8.92 -13.15 -8.28
C GLY A 117 -8.26 -12.96 -6.92
N THR A 118 -8.08 -14.07 -6.22
CA THR A 118 -7.28 -14.09 -4.98
C THR A 118 -5.82 -13.78 -5.28
N PRO A 119 -5.00 -13.41 -4.28
CA PRO A 119 -3.57 -13.21 -4.47
C PRO A 119 -2.87 -14.38 -5.16
N GLU A 120 -3.23 -15.63 -4.82
CA GLU A 120 -2.66 -16.83 -5.41
C GLU A 120 -3.08 -17.02 -6.88
N GLU A 121 -4.31 -16.71 -7.22
CA GLU A 121 -4.83 -16.78 -8.59
C GLU A 121 -4.15 -15.74 -9.47
N VAL A 122 -4.03 -14.50 -9.01
CA VAL A 122 -3.33 -13.42 -9.74
C VAL A 122 -1.84 -13.75 -9.89
N ALA A 123 -1.20 -14.32 -8.87
CA ALA A 123 0.19 -14.75 -8.91
C ALA A 123 0.47 -15.84 -9.96
N ALA A 124 -0.56 -16.59 -10.37
CA ALA A 124 -0.45 -17.61 -11.40
C ALA A 124 -0.62 -17.07 -12.83
N VAL A 125 -1.02 -15.81 -13.00
CA VAL A 125 -1.25 -15.21 -14.33
C VAL A 125 0.04 -14.66 -14.90
N SER A 126 0.59 -15.31 -15.91
CA SER A 126 1.88 -14.94 -16.53
C SER A 126 1.88 -13.58 -17.23
N ALA A 127 0.72 -13.06 -17.60
CA ALA A 127 0.58 -11.73 -18.21
C ALA A 127 0.56 -10.59 -17.18
N SER A 128 0.40 -10.90 -15.90
CA SER A 128 0.36 -9.93 -14.80
C SER A 128 1.75 -9.64 -14.26
N ALA A 129 2.24 -8.43 -14.45
CA ALA A 129 3.49 -7.98 -13.82
C ALA A 129 3.36 -7.99 -12.27
N THR A 130 2.22 -7.56 -11.75
CA THR A 130 1.90 -7.65 -10.32
C THR A 130 1.94 -9.09 -9.85
N GLY A 131 1.37 -10.02 -10.62
CA GLY A 131 1.36 -11.46 -10.33
C GLY A 131 2.76 -12.06 -10.24
N GLU A 132 3.69 -11.68 -11.11
CA GLU A 132 5.09 -12.15 -11.06
C GLU A 132 5.76 -11.81 -9.71
N TYR A 133 5.64 -10.54 -9.28
CA TYR A 133 6.22 -10.11 -8.00
C TYR A 133 5.48 -10.72 -6.81
N LEU A 134 4.14 -10.80 -6.89
CA LEU A 134 3.30 -11.38 -5.85
C LEU A 134 3.63 -12.85 -5.62
N ALA A 135 3.88 -13.61 -6.68
CA ALA A 135 4.30 -15.02 -6.59
C ALA A 135 5.58 -15.18 -5.76
N ARG A 136 6.56 -14.28 -5.88
CA ARG A 136 7.78 -14.28 -5.06
C ARG A 136 7.49 -13.98 -3.61
N VAL A 137 6.69 -12.94 -3.35
CA VAL A 137 6.31 -12.53 -1.99
C VAL A 137 5.56 -13.63 -1.25
N LEU A 138 4.63 -14.32 -1.92
CA LEU A 138 3.86 -15.43 -1.35
C LEU A 138 4.74 -16.63 -0.99
N ARG A 139 5.87 -16.83 -1.71
CA ARG A 139 6.88 -17.85 -1.38
C ARG A 139 7.89 -17.40 -0.32
N GLY A 140 7.81 -16.15 0.16
CA GLY A 140 8.78 -15.57 1.08
C GLY A 140 10.15 -15.27 0.43
N GLU A 141 10.17 -15.16 -0.89
CA GLU A 141 11.37 -14.80 -1.65
C GLU A 141 11.52 -13.26 -1.74
N PRO A 142 12.75 -12.74 -1.86
CA PRO A 142 12.95 -11.31 -2.10
C PRO A 142 12.34 -10.90 -3.44
N VAL A 143 11.66 -9.77 -3.46
CA VAL A 143 10.93 -9.25 -4.64
C VAL A 143 11.86 -9.10 -5.83
N VAL A 144 13.04 -8.51 -5.62
CA VAL A 144 14.14 -8.45 -6.61
C VAL A 144 15.46 -8.70 -5.89
N PRO A 145 16.19 -9.78 -6.21
CA PRO A 145 17.55 -9.94 -5.72
C PRO A 145 18.41 -8.78 -6.25
N LEU A 146 19.13 -8.09 -5.38
CA LEU A 146 20.02 -6.98 -5.78
C LEU A 146 21.04 -7.40 -6.85
N SER A 147 21.36 -8.70 -6.94
CA SER A 147 22.22 -9.26 -7.98
C SER A 147 21.60 -9.29 -9.38
N GLU A 148 20.26 -9.18 -9.49
CA GLU A 148 19.52 -9.21 -10.74
C GLU A 148 19.02 -7.83 -11.19
N VAL A 149 19.27 -6.77 -10.39
CA VAL A 149 18.96 -5.40 -10.79
C VAL A 149 19.91 -4.96 -11.89
N THR A 150 19.53 -5.19 -13.13
CA THR A 150 20.19 -4.59 -14.30
C THR A 150 19.45 -3.30 -14.64
N PHE A 151 20.16 -2.17 -14.52
CA PHE A 151 19.63 -0.93 -15.06
C PHE A 151 19.68 -1.04 -16.59
N ALA A 152 18.51 -1.17 -17.24
CA ALA A 152 18.42 -1.10 -18.70
C ALA A 152 18.92 0.29 -19.12
N GLU A 153 20.01 0.32 -19.88
CA GLU A 153 20.52 1.54 -20.48
C GLU A 153 19.50 2.02 -21.51
N SER A 154 19.01 3.24 -21.35
CA SER A 154 18.22 3.88 -22.41
C SER A 154 19.12 3.95 -23.67
N ALA A 155 18.54 3.57 -24.80
CA ALA A 155 19.25 3.58 -26.09
C ALA A 155 20.00 4.89 -26.29
N GLY A 156 21.36 4.82 -26.35
CA GLY A 156 22.22 5.96 -26.60
C GLY A 156 23.22 6.31 -25.51
N ARG A 157 23.29 5.56 -24.39
CA ARG A 157 24.34 5.76 -23.38
C ARG A 157 25.41 4.69 -23.47
N VAL A 158 26.65 5.15 -23.40
CA VAL A 158 27.85 4.31 -23.40
C VAL A 158 27.78 3.32 -22.22
N ALA A 159 28.01 2.04 -22.51
CA ALA A 159 28.04 0.99 -21.51
C ALA A 159 29.09 1.31 -20.43
N HIS A 160 28.59 1.61 -19.22
CA HIS A 160 29.45 1.59 -18.05
C HIS A 160 29.48 0.15 -17.50
N PRO A 161 30.66 -0.39 -17.20
CA PRO A 161 30.75 -1.68 -16.53
C PRO A 161 30.01 -1.59 -15.22
N ALA A 162 29.19 -2.62 -14.93
CA ALA A 162 28.27 -2.73 -13.81
C ALA A 162 28.77 -1.99 -12.55
N ALA A 163 28.26 -0.78 -12.35
CA ALA A 163 28.42 -0.09 -11.09
C ALA A 163 27.55 -0.84 -10.09
N LYS A 164 28.18 -1.53 -9.14
CA LYS A 164 27.47 -2.09 -7.99
C LYS A 164 26.74 -0.92 -7.34
N ALA A 165 25.43 -0.94 -7.40
CA ALA A 165 24.60 0.07 -6.76
C ALA A 165 24.94 0.09 -5.27
N ARG A 166 25.67 1.11 -4.83
CA ARG A 166 25.92 1.39 -3.43
C ARG A 166 24.75 2.26 -2.98
N VAL A 167 23.83 1.68 -2.26
CA VAL A 167 22.82 2.46 -1.55
C VAL A 167 23.56 3.13 -0.39
N GLU A 168 23.93 4.40 -0.55
CA GLU A 168 24.35 5.22 0.58
C GLU A 168 23.10 5.65 1.35
N ILE A 169 22.87 4.99 2.47
CA ILE A 169 21.92 5.47 3.47
C ILE A 169 22.62 6.60 4.18
N SER A 170 22.27 7.84 3.85
CA SER A 170 22.73 9.01 4.59
C SER A 170 22.05 9.00 5.95
N PRO A 171 22.78 9.00 7.07
CA PRO A 171 22.15 9.16 8.37
C PRO A 171 21.59 10.57 8.49
N ALA A 172 20.33 10.65 8.96
CA ALA A 172 19.66 11.89 9.33
C ALA A 172 20.28 12.49 10.59
#